data_d2511fcdd982983fb30e224bfd751180
#
_entry.id   d2511fcdd982983fb30e224bfd751180
#
_cell.length_a   1.000
_cell.length_b   1.000
_cell.length_c   1.000
_cell.angle_alpha   90.00
_cell.angle_beta   90.00
_cell.angle_gamma   90.00
#
_symmetry.space_group_name_H-M   'P 1'
#
loop_
_entity.id
_entity.type
_entity.pdbx_description
1 polymer ?
#
loop_
_entity_poly.entity_id
_entity_poly.type
_entity_poly.pdbx_seq_one_letter_code
_entity_poly.pdbx_strand_id
1 'polypeptide(L)'
;MRFVAVKSEDQQATLMAHKTRELLIKQRTMSVNALRGHLAEFGVIAAKGISHVEELVERAAAADLPAMVQATLGVLLAQLRSLDAAIDELERAIVADHRRDPVSRLAASVPGVGALAASAILASAPDPRAFKSGRDFAAWLGATPKQNSTGGKEKFGSITKQGNRYIRRLLVLGAISILRAAPKRKGALCDWLAALRARKPPKVVAVALANKLARIVWAIITTGEVFRTSIYAKA
;
A
#
# COMPACT_ATOMS: atom_id res chain seq x y z
N MET A 1 0.62 -11.27 30.29
CA MET A 1 0.61 -10.03 29.49
C MET A 1 1.85 -10.08 28.59
N ARG A 2 1.76 -9.84 27.28
CA ARG A 2 2.94 -9.78 26.41
C ARG A 2 3.29 -8.33 26.18
N PHE A 3 4.49 -7.94 26.55
CA PHE A 3 5.01 -6.61 26.28
C PHE A 3 5.45 -6.53 24.83
N VAL A 4 5.07 -5.43 24.17
CA VAL A 4 5.54 -5.11 22.82
C VAL A 4 6.94 -4.52 22.94
N ALA A 5 7.88 -4.99 22.13
CA ALA A 5 9.22 -4.42 22.07
C ALA A 5 9.16 -2.92 21.74
N VAL A 6 9.95 -2.13 22.46
CA VAL A 6 10.10 -0.69 22.21
C VAL A 6 10.82 -0.52 20.87
N LYS A 7 10.33 0.38 20.02
CA LYS A 7 10.98 0.72 18.77
C LYS A 7 12.26 1.51 19.01
N SER A 8 13.29 1.23 18.23
CA SER A 8 14.49 2.07 18.21
C SER A 8 14.19 3.47 17.64
N GLU A 9 15.11 4.41 17.87
CA GLU A 9 15.01 5.75 17.30
C GLU A 9 14.94 5.71 15.76
N ASP A 10 15.77 4.88 15.13
CA ASP A 10 15.77 4.68 13.66
C ASP A 10 14.43 4.14 13.15
N GLN A 11 13.84 3.17 13.86
CA GLN A 11 12.52 2.66 13.51
C GLN A 11 11.44 3.73 13.65
N GLN A 12 11.53 4.58 14.68
CA GLN A 12 10.60 5.69 14.88
C GLN A 12 10.78 6.76 13.79
N ALA A 13 12.03 7.10 13.42
CA ALA A 13 12.34 8.02 12.35
C ALA A 13 11.80 7.53 11.00
N THR A 14 12.02 6.26 10.67
CA THR A 14 11.49 5.62 9.47
C THR A 14 9.96 5.66 9.45
N LEU A 15 9.30 5.36 10.59
CA LEU A 15 7.84 5.45 10.69
C LEU A 15 7.32 6.88 10.54
N MET A 16 8.05 7.87 11.05
CA MET A 16 7.73 9.28 10.86
C MET A 16 7.76 9.65 9.39
N ALA A 17 8.80 9.26 8.64
CA ALA A 17 8.89 9.48 7.20
C ALA A 17 7.70 8.85 6.44
N HIS A 18 7.33 7.59 6.76
CA HIS A 18 6.17 6.93 6.18
C HIS A 18 4.85 7.63 6.49
N LYS A 19 4.65 8.08 7.73
CA LYS A 19 3.43 8.81 8.15
C LYS A 19 3.34 10.17 7.48
N THR A 20 4.46 10.90 7.41
CA THR A 20 4.52 12.19 6.72
C THR A 20 4.21 12.03 5.24
N ARG A 21 4.84 11.05 4.57
CA ARG A 21 4.52 10.73 3.17
C ARG A 21 3.03 10.40 2.97
N GLU A 22 2.41 9.63 3.86
CA GLU A 22 0.98 9.32 3.80
C GLU A 22 0.11 10.56 3.95
N LEU A 23 0.47 11.47 4.85
CA LEU A 23 -0.19 12.75 5.05
C LEU A 23 -0.13 13.61 3.79
N LEU A 24 1.06 13.78 3.19
CA LEU A 24 1.25 14.58 1.97
C LEU A 24 0.47 14.00 0.79
N ILE A 25 0.42 12.69 0.61
CA ILE A 25 -0.41 12.03 -0.41
C ILE A 25 -1.90 12.32 -0.18
N LYS A 26 -2.36 12.35 1.07
CA LYS A 26 -3.74 12.73 1.39
C LYS A 26 -4.02 14.18 1.04
N GLN A 27 -3.13 15.10 1.41
CA GLN A 27 -3.24 16.53 1.07
C GLN A 27 -3.26 16.73 -0.45
N ARG A 28 -2.36 16.08 -1.19
CA ARG A 28 -2.35 16.08 -2.66
C ARG A 28 -3.70 15.67 -3.24
N THR A 29 -4.26 14.57 -2.74
CA THR A 29 -5.58 14.08 -3.20
C THR A 29 -6.69 15.08 -2.90
N MET A 30 -6.65 15.73 -1.72
CA MET A 30 -7.61 16.77 -1.35
C MET A 30 -7.50 17.98 -2.29
N SER A 31 -6.27 18.45 -2.58
CA SER A 31 -6.02 19.58 -3.49
C SER A 31 -6.47 19.26 -4.92
N VAL A 32 -6.21 18.06 -5.42
CA VAL A 32 -6.71 17.60 -6.74
C VAL A 32 -8.24 17.59 -6.78
N ASN A 33 -8.88 17.11 -5.72
CA ASN A 33 -10.35 17.08 -5.67
C ASN A 33 -10.94 18.49 -5.59
N ALA A 34 -10.32 19.40 -4.82
CA ALA A 34 -10.72 20.80 -4.76
C ALA A 34 -10.60 21.49 -6.14
N LEU A 35 -9.44 21.32 -6.79
CA LEU A 35 -9.20 21.83 -8.14
C LEU A 35 -10.29 21.35 -9.12
N ARG A 36 -10.62 20.05 -9.09
CA ARG A 36 -11.66 19.47 -9.94
C ARG A 36 -13.05 20.01 -9.62
N GLY A 37 -13.37 20.16 -8.33
CA GLY A 37 -14.66 20.72 -7.89
C GLY A 37 -14.83 22.16 -8.35
N HIS A 38 -13.83 23.00 -8.09
CA HIS A 38 -13.87 24.41 -8.50
C HIS A 38 -13.98 24.58 -10.02
N LEU A 39 -13.21 23.84 -10.80
CA LEU A 39 -13.26 23.92 -12.27
C LEU A 39 -14.57 23.38 -12.86
N ALA A 40 -15.20 22.42 -12.21
CA ALA A 40 -16.50 21.89 -12.65
C ALA A 40 -17.61 22.95 -12.58
N GLU A 41 -17.56 23.90 -11.64
CA GLU A 41 -18.49 25.04 -11.53
C GLU A 41 -18.42 25.95 -12.77
N PHE A 42 -17.27 25.95 -13.47
CA PHE A 42 -17.06 26.70 -14.72
C PHE A 42 -17.17 25.80 -15.97
N GLY A 43 -17.72 24.56 -15.82
CA GLY A 43 -17.90 23.64 -16.95
C GLY A 43 -16.61 22.97 -17.43
N VAL A 44 -15.46 23.20 -16.74
CA VAL A 44 -14.18 22.58 -17.11
C VAL A 44 -14.05 21.24 -16.40
N ILE A 45 -14.19 20.15 -17.17
CA ILE A 45 -14.23 18.77 -16.65
C ILE A 45 -13.19 17.91 -17.37
N ALA A 46 -12.52 17.02 -16.64
CA ALA A 46 -11.65 15.96 -17.15
C ALA A 46 -11.91 14.63 -16.43
N ALA A 47 -11.39 13.52 -16.97
CA ALA A 47 -11.54 12.19 -16.39
C ALA A 47 -10.96 12.11 -14.97
N LYS A 48 -11.47 11.19 -14.11
CA LYS A 48 -11.02 11.04 -12.73
C LYS A 48 -9.61 10.46 -12.69
N GLY A 49 -8.83 10.88 -11.69
CA GLY A 49 -7.49 10.39 -11.43
C GLY A 49 -6.43 11.50 -11.48
N ILE A 50 -5.30 11.26 -10.84
CA ILE A 50 -4.18 12.19 -10.80
C ILE A 50 -3.52 12.34 -12.19
N SER A 51 -3.53 11.27 -12.99
CA SER A 51 -3.01 11.27 -14.38
C SER A 51 -3.74 12.22 -15.34
N HIS A 52 -4.92 12.71 -14.96
CA HIS A 52 -5.71 13.64 -15.77
C HIS A 52 -5.71 15.07 -15.22
N VAL A 53 -4.82 15.38 -14.28
CA VAL A 53 -4.69 16.74 -13.73
C VAL A 53 -4.08 17.67 -14.76
N GLU A 54 -3.09 17.22 -15.52
CA GLU A 54 -2.49 18.02 -16.61
C GLU A 54 -3.52 18.38 -17.66
N GLU A 55 -4.30 17.40 -18.16
CA GLU A 55 -5.40 17.62 -19.08
C GLU A 55 -6.43 18.63 -18.53
N LEU A 56 -6.76 18.54 -17.24
CA LEU A 56 -7.68 19.47 -16.59
C LEU A 56 -7.13 20.90 -16.58
N VAL A 57 -5.82 21.05 -16.32
CA VAL A 57 -5.14 22.35 -16.30
C VAL A 57 -5.07 22.95 -17.71
N GLU A 58 -4.76 22.16 -18.73
CA GLU A 58 -4.76 22.60 -20.13
C GLU A 58 -6.14 23.09 -20.57
N ARG A 59 -7.19 22.35 -20.23
CA ARG A 59 -8.58 22.77 -20.50
C ARG A 59 -8.95 24.05 -19.76
N ALA A 60 -8.49 24.22 -18.52
CA ALA A 60 -8.72 25.44 -17.75
C ALA A 60 -7.98 26.65 -18.36
N ALA A 61 -6.78 26.45 -18.90
CA ALA A 61 -6.00 27.50 -19.56
C ALA A 61 -6.63 27.94 -20.89
N ALA A 62 -7.33 27.04 -21.59
CA ALA A 62 -8.04 27.31 -22.84
C ALA A 62 -9.43 27.93 -22.61
N ALA A 63 -9.97 27.90 -21.39
CA ALA A 63 -11.27 28.46 -21.05
C ALA A 63 -11.14 29.94 -20.66
N ASP A 64 -12.16 30.74 -21.05
CA ASP A 64 -12.25 32.15 -20.61
C ASP A 64 -12.73 32.24 -19.16
N LEU A 65 -11.79 32.05 -18.23
CA LEU A 65 -12.06 32.05 -16.80
C LEU A 65 -11.80 33.44 -16.20
N PRO A 66 -12.61 33.88 -15.22
CA PRO A 66 -12.37 35.13 -14.50
C PRO A 66 -10.98 35.21 -13.89
N ALA A 67 -10.37 36.41 -13.87
CA ALA A 67 -9.01 36.63 -13.36
C ALA A 67 -8.80 36.07 -11.93
N MET A 68 -9.81 36.21 -11.05
CA MET A 68 -9.76 35.67 -9.68
C MET A 68 -9.67 34.13 -9.70
N VAL A 69 -10.35 33.47 -10.61
CA VAL A 69 -10.29 32.00 -10.75
C VAL A 69 -8.90 31.58 -11.21
N GLN A 70 -8.35 32.26 -12.22
CA GLN A 70 -6.99 31.98 -12.73
C GLN A 70 -5.94 32.15 -11.61
N ALA A 71 -6.02 33.23 -10.82
CA ALA A 71 -5.12 33.46 -9.69
C ALA A 71 -5.24 32.35 -8.62
N THR A 72 -6.47 31.95 -8.26
CA THR A 72 -6.73 30.87 -7.29
C THR A 72 -6.21 29.52 -7.79
N LEU A 73 -6.40 29.21 -9.07
CA LEU A 73 -5.84 28.01 -9.69
C LEU A 73 -4.31 28.00 -9.61
N GLY A 74 -3.66 29.15 -9.86
CA GLY A 74 -2.22 29.31 -9.72
C GLY A 74 -1.71 28.91 -8.34
N VAL A 75 -2.39 29.33 -7.27
CA VAL A 75 -2.06 28.94 -5.89
C VAL A 75 -2.21 27.43 -5.68
N LEU A 76 -3.32 26.83 -6.09
CA LEU A 76 -3.53 25.39 -5.95
C LEU A 76 -2.51 24.56 -6.72
N LEU A 77 -2.14 25.00 -7.91
CA LEU A 77 -1.14 24.30 -8.74
C LEU A 77 0.26 24.42 -8.13
N ALA A 78 0.62 25.59 -7.57
CA ALA A 78 1.89 25.75 -6.85
C ALA A 78 1.96 24.82 -5.64
N GLN A 79 0.86 24.72 -4.88
CA GLN A 79 0.76 23.80 -3.74
C GLN A 79 0.87 22.33 -4.18
N LEU A 80 0.24 21.94 -5.28
CA LEU A 80 0.33 20.55 -5.79
C LEU A 80 1.76 20.20 -6.18
N ARG A 81 2.49 21.10 -6.88
CA ARG A 81 3.90 20.89 -7.24
C ARG A 81 4.79 20.73 -5.99
N SER A 82 4.57 21.56 -4.97
CA SER A 82 5.29 21.48 -3.70
C SER A 82 5.03 20.14 -2.99
N LEU A 83 3.77 19.66 -2.98
CA LEU A 83 3.41 18.36 -2.39
C LEU A 83 4.06 17.20 -3.14
N ASP A 84 4.07 17.23 -4.48
CA ASP A 84 4.70 16.18 -5.29
C ASP A 84 6.21 16.12 -5.02
N ALA A 85 6.90 17.28 -5.02
CA ALA A 85 8.32 17.34 -4.72
C ALA A 85 8.67 16.80 -3.32
N ALA A 86 7.87 17.15 -2.31
CA ALA A 86 8.07 16.67 -0.93
C ALA A 86 7.78 15.15 -0.79
N ILE A 87 6.78 14.63 -1.50
CA ILE A 87 6.48 13.19 -1.55
C ILE A 87 7.66 12.43 -2.17
N ASP A 88 8.19 12.91 -3.29
CA ASP A 88 9.30 12.28 -3.99
C ASP A 88 10.60 12.33 -3.17
N GLU A 89 10.84 13.39 -2.42
CA GLU A 89 11.98 13.50 -1.51
C GLU A 89 11.90 12.45 -0.40
N LEU A 90 10.76 12.34 0.28
CA LEU A 90 10.54 11.33 1.32
C LEU A 90 10.63 9.91 0.75
N GLU A 91 10.12 9.68 -0.44
CA GLU A 91 10.20 8.38 -1.10
C GLU A 91 11.65 7.98 -1.41
N ARG A 92 12.44 8.93 -1.91
CA ARG A 92 13.88 8.73 -2.14
C ARG A 92 14.63 8.44 -0.84
N ALA A 93 14.33 9.16 0.24
CA ALA A 93 14.93 8.93 1.55
C ALA A 93 14.60 7.53 2.10
N ILE A 94 13.33 7.11 2.06
CA ILE A 94 12.90 5.77 2.49
C ILE A 94 13.55 4.67 1.65
N VAL A 95 13.65 4.87 0.33
CA VAL A 95 14.32 3.90 -0.56
C VAL A 95 15.82 3.83 -0.30
N ALA A 96 16.46 4.95 0.01
CA ALA A 96 17.88 4.99 0.37
C ALA A 96 18.15 4.22 1.67
N ASP A 97 17.31 4.41 2.68
CA ASP A 97 17.37 3.68 3.95
C ASP A 97 17.15 2.17 3.73
N HIS A 98 16.10 1.82 2.98
CA HIS A 98 15.83 0.43 2.59
C HIS A 98 17.04 -0.26 1.92
N ARG A 99 17.79 0.45 1.08
CA ARG A 99 18.98 -0.11 0.40
C ARG A 99 20.12 -0.42 1.37
N ARG A 100 20.21 0.28 2.49
CA ARG A 100 21.22 0.06 3.53
C ARG A 100 20.88 -1.09 4.45
N ASP A 101 19.59 -1.35 4.67
CA ASP A 101 19.10 -2.40 5.56
C ASP A 101 19.02 -3.76 4.82
N PRO A 102 19.88 -4.76 5.18
CA PRO A 102 19.87 -6.08 4.56
C PRO A 102 18.57 -6.85 4.82
N VAL A 103 17.92 -6.65 5.98
CA VAL A 103 16.65 -7.32 6.32
C VAL A 103 15.52 -6.74 5.49
N SER A 104 15.52 -5.43 5.25
CA SER A 104 14.54 -4.78 4.39
C SER A 104 14.70 -5.24 2.94
N ARG A 105 15.94 -5.37 2.44
CA ARG A 105 16.19 -5.94 1.10
C ARG A 105 15.74 -7.39 1.00
N LEU A 106 15.96 -8.17 2.06
CA LEU A 106 15.50 -9.56 2.13
C LEU A 106 13.96 -9.64 2.08
N ALA A 107 13.26 -8.82 2.84
CA ALA A 107 11.79 -8.73 2.79
C ALA A 107 11.28 -8.33 1.40
N ALA A 108 11.98 -7.42 0.71
CA ALA A 108 11.64 -6.97 -0.64
C ALA A 108 11.94 -8.01 -1.73
N SER A 109 12.62 -9.12 -1.41
CA SER A 109 12.77 -10.25 -2.33
C SER A 109 11.43 -10.93 -2.67
N VAL A 110 10.41 -10.74 -1.82
CA VAL A 110 9.06 -11.26 -2.04
C VAL A 110 8.37 -10.46 -3.14
N PRO A 111 7.95 -11.11 -4.25
CA PRO A 111 7.20 -10.43 -5.29
C PRO A 111 6.00 -9.68 -4.74
N GLY A 112 5.82 -8.42 -5.16
CA GLY A 112 4.77 -7.55 -4.68
C GLY A 112 5.07 -6.82 -3.36
N VAL A 113 6.22 -7.10 -2.74
CA VAL A 113 6.70 -6.36 -1.57
C VAL A 113 7.84 -5.45 -2.02
N GLY A 114 7.56 -4.21 -2.30
CA GLY A 114 8.56 -3.21 -2.69
C GLY A 114 9.25 -2.58 -1.48
N ALA A 115 10.23 -1.71 -1.73
CA ALA A 115 11.01 -0.99 -0.72
C ALA A 115 10.14 -0.33 0.37
N LEU A 116 9.09 0.38 -0.05
CA LEU A 116 8.16 1.05 0.89
C LEU A 116 7.43 0.06 1.80
N ALA A 117 7.00 -1.10 1.28
CA ALA A 117 6.29 -2.09 2.08
C ALA A 117 7.25 -2.80 3.05
N ALA A 118 8.44 -3.18 2.59
CA ALA A 118 9.48 -3.82 3.41
C ALA A 118 9.91 -2.90 4.55
N SER A 119 10.30 -1.67 4.25
CA SER A 119 10.69 -0.66 5.22
C SER A 119 9.59 -0.39 6.27
N ALA A 120 8.33 -0.19 5.82
CA ALA A 120 7.22 0.03 6.73
C ALA A 120 6.93 -1.16 7.65
N ILE A 121 7.07 -2.39 7.16
CA ILE A 121 6.88 -3.61 7.96
C ILE A 121 7.93 -3.68 9.06
N LEU A 122 9.21 -3.53 8.73
CA LEU A 122 10.30 -3.63 9.70
C LEU A 122 10.27 -2.52 10.73
N ALA A 123 9.98 -1.30 10.32
CA ALA A 123 9.83 -0.18 11.25
C ALA A 123 8.61 -0.35 12.19
N SER A 124 7.55 -1.04 11.74
CA SER A 124 6.34 -1.24 12.55
C SER A 124 6.40 -2.46 13.47
N ALA A 125 7.14 -3.50 13.08
CA ALA A 125 7.31 -4.75 13.83
C ALA A 125 8.77 -4.91 14.27
N PRO A 126 9.19 -4.30 15.40
CA PRO A 126 10.58 -4.28 15.84
C PRO A 126 11.18 -5.68 16.02
N ASP A 127 10.38 -6.61 16.50
CA ASP A 127 10.76 -8.02 16.63
C ASP A 127 9.71 -8.92 15.94
N PRO A 128 9.97 -9.36 14.70
CA PRO A 128 9.08 -10.30 14.01
C PRO A 128 8.94 -11.65 14.72
N ARG A 129 9.90 -12.04 15.57
CA ARG A 129 9.89 -13.31 16.33
C ARG A 129 8.90 -13.25 17.50
N ALA A 130 8.43 -12.07 17.90
CA ALA A 130 7.37 -11.91 18.88
C ALA A 130 6.03 -12.53 18.44
N PHE A 131 5.83 -12.72 17.11
CA PHE A 131 4.68 -13.42 16.58
C PHE A 131 4.94 -14.94 16.54
N LYS A 132 3.99 -15.73 17.01
CA LYS A 132 4.09 -17.20 17.04
C LYS A 132 4.16 -17.82 15.63
N SER A 133 3.57 -17.15 14.65
CA SER A 133 3.46 -17.63 13.26
C SER A 133 3.17 -16.50 12.30
N GLY A 134 3.36 -16.75 11.01
CA GLY A 134 2.94 -15.83 9.95
C GLY A 134 1.43 -15.56 9.96
N ARG A 135 0.60 -16.48 10.49
CA ARG A 135 -0.85 -16.25 10.67
C ARG A 135 -1.11 -15.21 11.74
N ASP A 136 -0.39 -15.25 12.86
CA ASP A 136 -0.44 -14.24 13.91
C ASP A 136 -0.04 -12.87 13.38
N PHE A 137 1.04 -12.81 12.60
CA PHE A 137 1.49 -11.57 11.95
C PHE A 137 0.42 -11.01 10.99
N ALA A 138 -0.20 -11.85 10.16
CA ALA A 138 -1.29 -11.44 9.27
C ALA A 138 -2.54 -10.99 10.05
N ALA A 139 -2.83 -11.61 11.20
CA ALA A 139 -3.91 -11.21 12.10
C ALA A 139 -3.63 -9.84 12.75
N TRP A 140 -2.38 -9.61 13.19
CA TRP A 140 -1.94 -8.32 13.71
C TRP A 140 -2.08 -7.19 12.68
N LEU A 141 -1.85 -7.48 11.39
CA LEU A 141 -2.10 -6.53 10.30
C LEU A 141 -3.59 -6.33 10.02
N GLY A 142 -4.48 -7.15 10.59
CA GLY A 142 -5.91 -7.13 10.31
C GLY A 142 -6.28 -7.61 8.92
N ALA A 143 -5.47 -8.50 8.35
CA ALA A 143 -5.67 -9.09 7.03
C ALA A 143 -6.42 -10.44 7.09
N THR A 144 -6.83 -10.89 8.27
CA THR A 144 -7.60 -12.13 8.47
C THR A 144 -9.10 -11.87 8.43
N PRO A 145 -9.93 -12.80 7.93
CA PRO A 145 -11.38 -12.68 7.94
C PRO A 145 -11.93 -12.63 9.38
N LYS A 146 -12.99 -11.88 9.58
CA LYS A 146 -13.81 -11.98 10.79
C LYS A 146 -14.54 -13.32 10.78
N GLN A 147 -14.52 -14.00 11.92
CA GLN A 147 -15.26 -15.23 12.09
C GLN A 147 -16.64 -14.91 12.71
N ASN A 148 -17.68 -15.25 11.98
CA ASN A 148 -19.08 -15.10 12.40
C ASN A 148 -19.75 -16.48 12.48
N SER A 149 -18.98 -17.51 12.84
CA SER A 149 -19.42 -18.90 12.91
C SER A 149 -20.26 -19.11 14.17
N THR A 150 -21.36 -19.82 14.03
CA THR A 150 -22.25 -20.19 15.12
C THR A 150 -22.90 -21.54 14.83
N GLY A 151 -23.14 -22.37 15.86
CA GLY A 151 -23.84 -23.64 15.73
C GLY A 151 -23.18 -24.62 14.73
N GLY A 152 -21.85 -24.68 14.68
CA GLY A 152 -21.09 -25.57 13.77
C GLY A 152 -21.07 -25.11 12.31
N LYS A 153 -21.71 -24.01 11.94
CA LYS A 153 -21.68 -23.44 10.58
C LYS A 153 -20.59 -22.39 10.47
N GLU A 154 -19.57 -22.64 9.65
CA GLU A 154 -18.50 -21.66 9.38
C GLU A 154 -19.02 -20.54 8.49
N LYS A 155 -18.96 -19.30 9.00
CA LYS A 155 -19.29 -18.08 8.25
C LYS A 155 -18.20 -17.05 8.41
N PHE A 156 -17.44 -16.85 7.33
CA PHE A 156 -16.40 -15.82 7.28
C PHE A 156 -16.95 -14.51 6.70
N GLY A 157 -16.65 -13.41 7.39
CA GLY A 157 -16.96 -12.06 6.93
C GLY A 157 -15.79 -11.40 6.17
N SER A 158 -15.85 -10.07 6.05
CA SER A 158 -14.73 -9.27 5.56
C SER A 158 -13.53 -9.38 6.52
N ILE A 159 -12.35 -8.94 6.07
CA ILE A 159 -11.17 -8.86 6.95
C ILE A 159 -11.43 -7.94 8.15
N THR A 160 -10.75 -8.23 9.27
CA THR A 160 -10.96 -7.49 10.53
C THR A 160 -10.66 -6.01 10.43
N LYS A 161 -9.70 -5.63 9.59
CA LYS A 161 -9.17 -4.26 9.43
C LYS A 161 -8.60 -3.66 10.73
N GLN A 162 -8.52 -4.42 11.79
CA GLN A 162 -7.80 -4.06 13.01
C GLN A 162 -6.31 -4.14 12.73
N GLY A 163 -5.53 -3.17 13.20
CA GLY A 163 -4.10 -3.13 12.95
C GLY A 163 -3.67 -2.08 11.91
N ASN A 164 -2.42 -2.18 11.45
CA ASN A 164 -1.81 -1.13 10.64
C ASN A 164 -2.42 -1.02 9.24
N ARG A 165 -3.24 0.03 9.04
CA ARG A 165 -3.91 0.32 7.76
C ARG A 165 -2.93 0.60 6.64
N TYR A 166 -1.81 1.27 6.93
CA TYR A 166 -0.83 1.66 5.94
C TYR A 166 -0.14 0.44 5.32
N ILE A 167 0.41 -0.46 6.15
CA ILE A 167 1.05 -1.70 5.69
C ILE A 167 0.04 -2.57 4.92
N ARG A 168 -1.17 -2.71 5.44
CA ARG A 168 -2.21 -3.49 4.78
C ARG A 168 -2.52 -2.95 3.39
N ARG A 169 -2.58 -1.61 3.21
CA ARG A 169 -2.76 -0.96 1.91
C ARG A 169 -1.59 -1.26 0.97
N LEU A 170 -0.34 -1.16 1.44
CA LEU A 170 0.84 -1.45 0.63
C LEU A 170 0.86 -2.90 0.16
N LEU A 171 0.55 -3.86 1.03
CA LEU A 171 0.47 -5.28 0.67
C LEU A 171 -0.67 -5.57 -0.33
N VAL A 172 -1.82 -4.91 -0.19
CA VAL A 172 -2.92 -5.05 -1.17
C VAL A 172 -2.53 -4.45 -2.52
N LEU A 173 -1.83 -3.31 -2.56
CA LEU A 173 -1.32 -2.74 -3.81
C LEU A 173 -0.31 -3.66 -4.48
N GLY A 174 0.61 -4.25 -3.71
CA GLY A 174 1.53 -5.25 -4.19
C GLY A 174 0.83 -6.51 -4.73
N ALA A 175 -0.21 -6.97 -4.03
CA ALA A 175 -1.04 -8.08 -4.49
C ALA A 175 -1.77 -7.76 -5.82
N ILE A 176 -2.30 -6.54 -5.97
CA ILE A 176 -2.92 -6.10 -7.22
C ILE A 176 -1.90 -6.07 -8.38
N SER A 177 -0.67 -5.62 -8.12
CA SER A 177 0.41 -5.64 -9.11
C SER A 177 0.72 -7.06 -9.58
N ILE A 178 0.82 -8.02 -8.66
CA ILE A 178 1.00 -9.44 -9.00
C ILE A 178 -0.19 -9.95 -9.83
N LEU A 179 -1.42 -9.66 -9.42
CA LEU A 179 -2.63 -10.11 -10.13
C LEU A 179 -2.69 -9.61 -11.58
N ARG A 180 -2.20 -8.40 -11.85
CA ARG A 180 -2.11 -7.84 -13.20
C ARG A 180 -1.05 -8.57 -14.05
N ALA A 181 0.05 -8.99 -13.43
CA ALA A 181 1.14 -9.69 -14.09
C ALA A 181 0.91 -11.22 -14.20
N ALA A 182 0.06 -11.81 -13.35
CA ALA A 182 -0.15 -13.26 -13.25
C ALA A 182 -0.55 -13.94 -14.56
N PRO A 183 -1.41 -13.37 -15.43
CA PRO A 183 -1.80 -14.01 -16.69
C PRO A 183 -0.62 -14.30 -17.65
N LYS A 184 0.48 -13.57 -17.47
CA LYS A 184 1.69 -13.68 -18.30
C LYS A 184 2.77 -14.59 -17.69
N ARG A 185 2.50 -15.19 -16.52
CA ARG A 185 3.48 -15.98 -15.76
C ARG A 185 2.93 -17.39 -15.48
N LYS A 186 3.84 -18.36 -15.32
CA LYS A 186 3.55 -19.76 -14.94
C LYS A 186 4.05 -20.04 -13.52
N GLY A 187 3.46 -21.02 -12.86
CA GLY A 187 3.90 -21.53 -11.56
C GLY A 187 2.80 -21.59 -10.52
N ALA A 188 3.05 -22.29 -9.41
CA ALA A 188 2.07 -22.63 -8.37
C ALA A 188 1.27 -21.44 -7.82
N LEU A 189 1.88 -20.25 -7.73
CA LEU A 189 1.16 -19.04 -7.35
C LEU A 189 0.13 -18.64 -8.40
N CYS A 190 0.51 -18.70 -9.68
CA CYS A 190 -0.38 -18.31 -10.78
C CYS A 190 -1.55 -19.28 -10.89
N ASP A 191 -1.31 -20.58 -10.71
CA ASP A 191 -2.34 -21.61 -10.72
C ASP A 191 -3.32 -21.41 -9.54
N TRP A 192 -2.81 -21.16 -8.34
CA TRP A 192 -3.62 -20.82 -7.17
C TRP A 192 -4.45 -19.56 -7.39
N LEU A 193 -3.86 -18.51 -7.98
CA LEU A 193 -4.57 -17.27 -8.29
C LEU A 193 -5.65 -17.47 -9.34
N ALA A 194 -5.38 -18.27 -10.38
CA ALA A 194 -6.36 -18.61 -11.40
C ALA A 194 -7.57 -19.36 -10.80
N ALA A 195 -7.32 -20.39 -10.00
CA ALA A 195 -8.36 -21.13 -9.30
C ALA A 195 -9.17 -20.25 -8.32
N LEU A 196 -8.55 -19.29 -7.66
CA LEU A 196 -9.24 -18.38 -6.75
C LEU A 196 -10.06 -17.33 -7.50
N ARG A 197 -9.56 -16.80 -8.63
CA ARG A 197 -10.27 -15.85 -9.50
C ARG A 197 -11.51 -16.44 -10.14
N ALA A 198 -11.51 -17.74 -10.42
CA ALA A 198 -12.69 -18.44 -10.94
C ALA A 198 -13.88 -18.43 -9.93
N ARG A 199 -13.61 -18.28 -8.63
CA ARG A 199 -14.60 -18.41 -7.56
C ARG A 199 -14.88 -17.11 -6.79
N LYS A 200 -13.99 -16.12 -6.87
CA LYS A 200 -14.04 -14.91 -6.02
C LYS A 200 -13.78 -13.63 -6.83
N PRO A 201 -14.44 -12.53 -6.44
CA PRO A 201 -14.20 -11.23 -7.07
C PRO A 201 -12.74 -10.78 -6.94
N PRO A 202 -12.20 -10.02 -7.91
CA PRO A 202 -10.80 -9.62 -7.97
C PRO A 202 -10.28 -8.93 -6.70
N LYS A 203 -11.09 -8.09 -6.06
CA LYS A 203 -10.70 -7.40 -4.80
C LYS A 203 -10.55 -8.39 -3.63
N VAL A 204 -11.37 -9.43 -3.57
CA VAL A 204 -11.26 -10.49 -2.54
C VAL A 204 -9.99 -11.30 -2.77
N VAL A 205 -9.68 -11.63 -4.03
CA VAL A 205 -8.43 -12.33 -4.41
C VAL A 205 -7.20 -11.50 -4.02
N ALA A 206 -7.23 -10.18 -4.29
CA ALA A 206 -6.14 -9.29 -3.91
C ALA A 206 -5.90 -9.28 -2.39
N VAL A 207 -6.97 -9.25 -1.59
CA VAL A 207 -6.87 -9.29 -0.13
C VAL A 207 -6.36 -10.65 0.38
N ALA A 208 -6.81 -11.76 -0.21
CA ALA A 208 -6.31 -13.08 0.12
C ALA A 208 -4.82 -13.23 -0.21
N LEU A 209 -4.40 -12.71 -1.36
CA LEU A 209 -2.98 -12.67 -1.72
C LEU A 209 -2.18 -11.78 -0.77
N ALA A 210 -2.69 -10.61 -0.39
CA ALA A 210 -2.02 -9.72 0.57
C ALA A 210 -1.81 -10.40 1.93
N ASN A 211 -2.79 -11.17 2.41
CA ASN A 211 -2.62 -12.02 3.60
C ASN A 211 -1.50 -13.05 3.42
N LYS A 212 -1.47 -13.74 2.27
CA LYS A 212 -0.42 -14.71 1.95
C LYS A 212 0.96 -14.03 1.87
N LEU A 213 1.07 -12.86 1.25
CA LEU A 213 2.30 -12.06 1.21
C LEU A 213 2.80 -11.69 2.62
N ALA A 214 1.90 -11.24 3.51
CA ALA A 214 2.25 -10.93 4.89
C ALA A 214 2.89 -12.14 5.60
N ARG A 215 2.31 -13.34 5.43
CA ARG A 215 2.82 -14.59 6.02
C ARG A 215 4.18 -14.98 5.45
N ILE A 216 4.39 -14.82 4.15
CA ILE A 216 5.66 -15.10 3.49
C ILE A 216 6.73 -14.12 3.96
N VAL A 217 6.43 -12.81 3.99
CA VAL A 217 7.37 -11.80 4.50
C VAL A 217 7.79 -12.13 5.93
N TRP A 218 6.83 -12.45 6.79
CA TRP A 218 7.14 -12.86 8.17
C TRP A 218 8.09 -14.07 8.20
N ALA A 219 7.84 -15.12 7.43
CA ALA A 219 8.70 -16.28 7.36
C ALA A 219 10.12 -15.92 6.92
N ILE A 220 10.25 -15.11 5.87
CA ILE A 220 11.53 -14.68 5.32
C ILE A 220 12.35 -13.86 6.32
N ILE A 221 11.74 -12.87 6.99
CA ILE A 221 12.45 -12.04 7.95
C ILE A 221 12.81 -12.79 9.25
N THR A 222 12.11 -13.88 9.58
CA THR A 222 12.40 -14.70 10.77
C THR A 222 13.41 -15.80 10.50
N THR A 223 13.43 -16.39 9.29
CA THR A 223 14.36 -17.46 8.91
C THR A 223 15.66 -16.92 8.33
N GLY A 224 15.65 -15.70 7.76
CA GLY A 224 16.79 -15.15 7.03
C GLY A 224 16.97 -15.74 5.63
N GLU A 225 16.05 -16.59 5.16
CA GLU A 225 16.14 -17.22 3.84
C GLU A 225 15.63 -16.31 2.73
N VAL A 226 16.32 -16.32 1.58
CA VAL A 226 15.88 -15.61 0.38
C VAL A 226 14.61 -16.27 -0.15
N PHE A 227 13.67 -15.45 -0.64
CA PHE A 227 12.45 -15.93 -1.25
C PHE A 227 12.71 -16.92 -2.39
N ARG A 228 12.06 -18.09 -2.33
CA ARG A 228 12.03 -19.10 -3.39
C ARG A 228 10.59 -19.35 -3.80
N THR A 229 10.36 -19.58 -5.11
CA THR A 229 8.99 -19.77 -5.65
C THR A 229 8.24 -20.95 -5.01
N SER A 230 8.95 -21.95 -4.51
CA SER A 230 8.40 -23.09 -3.77
C SER A 230 7.72 -22.70 -2.46
N ILE A 231 8.07 -21.56 -1.86
CA ILE A 231 7.48 -21.06 -0.61
C ILE A 231 6.00 -20.71 -0.80
N TYR A 232 5.57 -20.32 -2.00
CA TYR A 232 4.15 -20.07 -2.28
C TYR A 232 3.25 -21.28 -2.09
N ALA A 233 3.77 -22.50 -2.26
CA ALA A 233 2.99 -23.71 -2.12
C ALA A 233 2.71 -24.08 -0.66
N LYS A 234 3.61 -23.68 0.28
CA LYS A 234 3.56 -24.03 1.71
C LYS A 234 2.91 -22.97 2.60
N ALA A 235 2.75 -21.73 2.14
CA ALA A 235 2.22 -20.61 2.93
C ALA A 235 0.65 -20.45 2.81
#